data_c618b836018c1bcc7c0ad4cc783f79a3
#
_entry.id   c618b836018c1bcc7c0ad4cc783f79a3
#
_cell.length_a   1.000
_cell.length_b   1.000
_cell.length_c   1.000
_cell.angle_alpha   90.00
_cell.angle_beta   90.00
_cell.angle_gamma   90.00
#
_symmetry.space_group_name_H-M   'P 1'
#
loop_
_entity.id
_entity.type
_entity.pdbx_description
1 polymer ?
#
loop_
_entity_poly.entity_id
_entity_poly.type
_entity_poly.pdbx_seq_one_letter_code
_entity_poly.pdbx_strand_id
1 'polypeptide(L)'
;MKKIISKTIWIVSLLAGLGLIITSYAGWLNPNTWSWLSLAGYAFPLFLLLTMVCLVICALIRKRYLLVPFFALIAAYPAVSLYFPLHFAALGDPVTSDSTLTVISYNTYNWSWGEGVKDKNEKPNRVVEFLAALDVDVMCLQESPLTGYSTNELNRQVTKKLQYIDTIHGHGASTLTLISRFPIVRKQFIDYDTKGNISGAFWLNVRGREVIILSNHLQTMGFTMGEREDFSSMVHGEKESRNEIKNTSHTIAGKILSASKIRANQAEALAAFIRDHKNEPLIVCGDFNDIPQSYTYHTISSALDDEADALTDCYRAVAAGPGFTYSRYGIRARIDHMFCSSHLEPIHCRVDRTTDASDHYPIICQMIFR
;
A
#
# COMPACT_ATOMS: atom_id res chain seq x y z
N MET A 1 -48.16 1.76 -0.65
CA MET A 1 -46.95 2.13 -1.38
C MET A 1 -45.99 3.01 -0.58
N LYS A 2 -46.32 4.22 -0.11
CA LYS A 2 -45.42 5.12 0.67
C LYS A 2 -44.80 4.50 1.92
N LYS A 3 -45.57 3.66 2.67
CA LYS A 3 -45.04 2.96 3.89
C LYS A 3 -44.04 1.89 3.54
N ILE A 4 -44.24 1.15 2.45
CA ILE A 4 -43.31 0.09 1.99
C ILE A 4 -41.99 0.73 1.58
N ILE A 5 -42.04 1.74 0.71
CA ILE A 5 -40.83 2.49 0.26
C ILE A 5 -40.03 3.02 1.46
N SER A 6 -40.72 3.59 2.44
CA SER A 6 -40.10 4.12 3.65
C SER A 6 -39.41 3.04 4.49
N LYS A 7 -40.02 1.86 4.63
CA LYS A 7 -39.44 0.71 5.35
C LYS A 7 -38.22 0.15 4.60
N THR A 8 -38.30 0.08 3.27
CA THR A 8 -37.18 -0.38 2.43
C THR A 8 -35.97 0.55 2.55
N ILE A 9 -36.17 1.88 2.46
CA ILE A 9 -35.08 2.86 2.64
C ILE A 9 -34.41 2.67 4.00
N TRP A 10 -35.20 2.50 5.09
CA TRP A 10 -34.66 2.30 6.42
C TRP A 10 -33.82 1.02 6.53
N ILE A 11 -34.32 -0.11 6.00
CA ILE A 11 -33.61 -1.41 6.05
C ILE A 11 -32.31 -1.32 5.24
N VAL A 12 -32.35 -0.76 4.02
CA VAL A 12 -31.17 -0.63 3.18
C VAL A 12 -30.13 0.27 3.85
N SER A 13 -30.55 1.40 4.46
CA SER A 13 -29.62 2.29 5.18
C SER A 13 -29.00 1.60 6.39
N LEU A 14 -29.77 0.79 7.13
CA LEU A 14 -29.25 0.03 8.26
C LEU A 14 -28.22 -1.01 7.80
N LEU A 15 -28.53 -1.78 6.78
CA LEU A 15 -27.61 -2.80 6.24
C LEU A 15 -26.34 -2.18 5.65
N ALA A 16 -26.45 -1.07 4.93
CA ALA A 16 -25.29 -0.34 4.41
C ALA A 16 -24.41 0.19 5.55
N GLY A 17 -25.02 0.81 6.58
CA GLY A 17 -24.30 1.33 7.74
C GLY A 17 -23.62 0.24 8.58
N LEU A 18 -24.29 -0.89 8.83
CA LEU A 18 -23.69 -2.04 9.51
C LEU A 18 -22.55 -2.64 8.68
N GLY A 19 -22.74 -2.80 7.37
CA GLY A 19 -21.69 -3.26 6.46
C GLY A 19 -20.48 -2.32 6.48
N LEU A 20 -20.70 -1.00 6.48
CA LEU A 20 -19.63 -0.02 6.58
C LEU A 20 -18.84 -0.19 7.89
N ILE A 21 -19.51 -0.33 9.02
CA ILE A 21 -18.85 -0.53 10.32
C ILE A 21 -18.04 -1.83 10.33
N ILE A 22 -18.63 -2.95 9.91
CA ILE A 22 -17.94 -4.24 9.87
C ILE A 22 -16.69 -4.16 9.00
N THR A 23 -16.80 -3.58 7.81
CA THR A 23 -15.68 -3.48 6.87
C THR A 23 -14.60 -2.49 7.32
N SER A 24 -14.97 -1.46 8.10
CA SER A 24 -14.04 -0.49 8.69
C SER A 24 -13.11 -1.11 9.72
N TYR A 25 -13.58 -2.10 10.46
CA TYR A 25 -12.83 -2.72 11.57
C TYR A 25 -12.32 -4.13 11.24
N ALA A 26 -12.44 -4.57 9.99
CA ALA A 26 -11.96 -5.89 9.56
C ALA A 26 -10.43 -6.07 9.74
N GLY A 27 -9.66 -4.99 9.67
CA GLY A 27 -8.22 -5.00 9.90
C GLY A 27 -7.78 -5.38 11.33
N TRP A 28 -8.71 -5.39 12.30
CA TRP A 28 -8.44 -5.87 13.65
C TRP A 28 -8.54 -7.40 13.79
N LEU A 29 -9.01 -8.07 12.75
CA LEU A 29 -9.30 -9.50 12.77
C LEU A 29 -8.17 -10.28 12.12
N ASN A 30 -7.39 -11.00 12.95
CA ASN A 30 -6.32 -11.88 12.45
C ASN A 30 -6.90 -12.96 11.51
N PRO A 31 -6.45 -13.03 10.24
CA PRO A 31 -6.99 -13.99 9.26
C PRO A 31 -6.71 -15.45 9.60
N ASN A 32 -5.74 -15.74 10.46
CA ASN A 32 -5.50 -17.10 10.96
C ASN A 32 -6.63 -17.57 11.91
N THR A 33 -7.25 -16.63 12.62
CA THR A 33 -8.36 -16.92 13.56
C THR A 33 -9.72 -16.61 12.92
N TRP A 34 -9.88 -15.45 12.29
CA TRP A 34 -11.14 -14.92 11.74
C TRP A 34 -11.20 -15.00 10.22
N SER A 35 -10.65 -16.02 9.63
CA SER A 35 -10.53 -16.34 8.20
C SER A 35 -11.33 -15.44 7.24
N TRP A 36 -12.57 -15.80 6.91
CA TRP A 36 -13.37 -15.06 5.94
C TRP A 36 -13.79 -13.66 6.39
N LEU A 37 -13.98 -13.46 7.69
CA LEU A 37 -14.41 -12.15 8.22
C LEU A 37 -13.31 -11.10 8.11
N SER A 38 -12.03 -11.50 8.19
CA SER A 38 -10.90 -10.60 7.98
C SER A 38 -10.84 -10.00 6.56
N LEU A 39 -11.45 -10.70 5.57
CA LEU A 39 -11.55 -10.20 4.20
C LEU A 39 -12.62 -9.13 4.01
N ALA A 40 -13.47 -8.89 4.99
CA ALA A 40 -14.54 -7.89 4.88
C ALA A 40 -13.98 -6.49 4.52
N GLY A 41 -12.76 -6.16 4.93
CA GLY A 41 -12.09 -4.90 4.60
C GLY A 41 -12.03 -4.59 3.11
N TYR A 42 -11.91 -5.60 2.25
CA TYR A 42 -11.91 -5.42 0.80
C TYR A 42 -13.25 -4.90 0.25
N ALA A 43 -14.35 -5.07 0.98
CA ALA A 43 -15.67 -4.54 0.63
C ALA A 43 -15.90 -3.11 1.17
N PHE A 44 -14.95 -2.52 1.91
CA PHE A 44 -15.08 -1.19 2.50
C PHE A 44 -15.50 -0.10 1.49
N PRO A 45 -14.88 0.03 0.30
CA PRO A 45 -15.26 1.08 -0.65
C PRO A 45 -16.72 0.95 -1.12
N LEU A 46 -17.21 -0.28 -1.29
CA LEU A 46 -18.59 -0.54 -1.66
C LEU A 46 -19.56 -0.06 -0.58
N PHE A 47 -19.33 -0.44 0.68
CA PHE A 47 -20.21 -0.05 1.78
C PHE A 47 -20.12 1.44 2.11
N LEU A 48 -18.95 2.06 1.92
CA LEU A 48 -18.80 3.51 2.01
C LEU A 48 -19.68 4.21 0.97
N LEU A 49 -19.59 3.80 -0.30
CA LEU A 49 -20.41 4.37 -1.38
C LEU A 49 -21.92 4.17 -1.10
N LEU A 50 -22.34 2.95 -0.73
CA LEU A 50 -23.73 2.66 -0.42
C LEU A 50 -24.25 3.51 0.74
N THR A 51 -23.46 3.69 1.80
CA THR A 51 -23.83 4.50 2.95
C THR A 51 -23.95 5.99 2.57
N MET A 52 -23.03 6.50 1.74
CA MET A 52 -23.13 7.86 1.21
C MET A 52 -24.36 8.07 0.34
N VAL A 53 -24.70 7.12 -0.52
CA VAL A 53 -25.95 7.15 -1.32
C VAL A 53 -27.18 7.13 -0.41
N CYS A 54 -27.20 6.27 0.62
CA CYS A 54 -28.27 6.24 1.59
C CYS A 54 -28.41 7.57 2.36
N LEU A 55 -27.29 8.21 2.73
CA LEU A 55 -27.29 9.52 3.38
C LEU A 55 -28.00 10.56 2.51
N VAL A 56 -27.64 10.63 1.21
CA VAL A 56 -28.28 11.55 0.26
C VAL A 56 -29.76 11.26 0.08
N ILE A 57 -30.15 9.99 -0.12
CA ILE A 57 -31.57 9.59 -0.26
C ILE A 57 -32.37 9.95 0.99
N CYS A 58 -31.83 9.68 2.19
CA CYS A 58 -32.48 10.01 3.45
C CYS A 58 -32.64 11.52 3.62
N ALA A 59 -31.63 12.32 3.27
CA ALA A 59 -31.67 13.77 3.33
C ALA A 59 -32.78 14.36 2.44
N LEU A 60 -32.95 13.81 1.23
CA LEU A 60 -33.91 14.31 0.24
C LEU A 60 -35.34 13.81 0.49
N ILE A 61 -35.50 12.55 0.91
CA ILE A 61 -36.82 11.88 0.90
C ILE A 61 -37.34 11.59 2.31
N ARG A 62 -36.47 11.23 3.26
CA ARG A 62 -36.86 10.72 4.60
C ARG A 62 -35.89 11.15 5.70
N LYS A 63 -35.84 12.44 5.99
CA LYS A 63 -34.95 13.07 6.98
C LYS A 63 -34.90 12.35 8.32
N ARG A 64 -35.96 11.69 8.77
CA ARG A 64 -35.99 10.92 10.03
C ARG A 64 -35.05 9.72 10.06
N TYR A 65 -34.63 9.20 8.88
CA TYR A 65 -33.69 8.09 8.78
C TYR A 65 -32.25 8.52 8.53
N LEU A 66 -32.02 9.83 8.40
CA LEU A 66 -30.69 10.43 8.18
C LEU A 66 -29.68 10.02 9.25
N LEU A 67 -30.14 9.85 10.50
CA LEU A 67 -29.27 9.50 11.62
C LEU A 67 -28.56 8.16 11.44
N VAL A 68 -29.17 7.19 10.74
CA VAL A 68 -28.57 5.86 10.55
C VAL A 68 -27.28 5.94 9.74
N PRO A 69 -27.28 6.41 8.47
CA PRO A 69 -26.05 6.51 7.69
C PRO A 69 -25.09 7.57 8.26
N PHE A 70 -25.59 8.62 8.91
CA PHE A 70 -24.77 9.65 9.55
C PHE A 70 -23.92 9.07 10.70
N PHE A 71 -24.52 8.36 11.65
CA PHE A 71 -23.76 7.75 12.74
C PHE A 71 -22.86 6.60 12.28
N ALA A 72 -23.25 5.87 11.22
CA ALA A 72 -22.37 4.87 10.62
C ALA A 72 -21.10 5.49 10.05
N LEU A 73 -21.20 6.66 9.37
CA LEU A 73 -20.04 7.40 8.87
C LEU A 73 -19.15 7.96 9.99
N ILE A 74 -19.77 8.43 11.09
CA ILE A 74 -19.00 8.87 12.28
C ILE A 74 -18.23 7.70 12.87
N ALA A 75 -18.90 6.55 13.08
CA ALA A 75 -18.25 5.35 13.62
C ALA A 75 -17.14 4.82 12.69
N ALA A 76 -17.30 4.95 11.37
CA ALA A 76 -16.32 4.53 10.36
C ALA A 76 -15.26 5.60 10.07
N TYR A 77 -15.32 6.78 10.69
CA TYR A 77 -14.44 7.92 10.35
C TYR A 77 -12.94 7.57 10.34
N PRO A 78 -12.39 6.78 11.28
CA PRO A 78 -10.99 6.39 11.22
C PRO A 78 -10.62 5.66 9.92
N ALA A 79 -11.45 4.72 9.48
CA ALA A 79 -11.24 3.98 8.23
C ALA A 79 -11.51 4.85 6.99
N VAL A 80 -12.47 5.77 7.06
CA VAL A 80 -12.73 6.75 5.97
C VAL A 80 -11.53 7.68 5.79
N SER A 81 -11.00 8.24 6.89
CA SER A 81 -9.83 9.12 6.84
C SER A 81 -8.56 8.40 6.38
N LEU A 82 -8.46 7.10 6.67
CA LEU A 82 -7.38 6.25 6.20
C LEU A 82 -7.49 5.95 4.70
N TYR A 83 -8.69 5.62 4.21
CA TYR A 83 -8.94 5.32 2.81
C TYR A 83 -8.89 6.55 1.91
N PHE A 84 -9.44 7.67 2.39
CA PHE A 84 -9.57 8.92 1.65
C PHE A 84 -9.16 10.12 2.55
N PRO A 85 -7.86 10.33 2.79
CA PRO A 85 -7.40 11.50 3.51
C PRO A 85 -7.70 12.79 2.75
N LEU A 86 -7.85 13.93 3.46
CA LEU A 86 -8.30 15.22 2.92
C LEU A 86 -7.33 16.35 3.28
N HIS A 87 -6.04 16.17 3.09
CA HIS A 87 -5.02 17.19 3.38
C HIS A 87 -4.65 17.98 2.11
N PHE A 88 -5.59 18.77 1.59
CA PHE A 88 -5.39 19.54 0.35
C PHE A 88 -4.29 20.61 0.45
N ALA A 89 -3.99 21.11 1.62
CA ALA A 89 -2.94 22.10 1.82
C ALA A 89 -1.52 21.55 1.59
N ALA A 90 -1.33 20.23 1.74
CA ALA A 90 -0.06 19.55 1.53
C ALA A 90 0.20 19.17 0.06
N LEU A 91 -0.68 19.54 -0.86
CA LEU A 91 -0.52 19.34 -2.30
C LEU A 91 0.41 20.39 -2.97
N GLY A 92 1.05 21.24 -2.17
CA GLY A 92 2.07 22.20 -2.66
C GLY A 92 3.33 21.53 -3.18
N ASP A 93 4.23 22.33 -3.76
CA ASP A 93 5.53 21.83 -4.24
C ASP A 93 6.40 21.35 -3.07
N PRO A 94 7.24 20.31 -3.29
CA PRO A 94 8.19 19.83 -2.30
C PRO A 94 9.11 20.96 -1.82
N VAL A 95 9.39 20.97 -0.52
CA VAL A 95 10.30 21.97 0.08
C VAL A 95 11.75 21.59 -0.26
N THR A 96 12.49 22.48 -0.88
CA THR A 96 13.93 22.30 -1.06
C THR A 96 14.68 22.81 0.18
N SER A 97 15.21 21.89 0.98
CA SER A 97 15.99 22.22 2.18
C SER A 97 16.98 21.11 2.49
N ASP A 98 18.19 21.48 2.94
CA ASP A 98 19.18 20.51 3.41
C ASP A 98 18.74 19.72 4.66
N SER A 99 17.66 20.13 5.33
CA SER A 99 17.09 19.44 6.48
C SER A 99 16.05 18.37 6.11
N THR A 100 15.68 18.24 4.83
CA THR A 100 14.68 17.27 4.38
C THR A 100 15.32 15.94 3.97
N LEU A 101 14.54 14.86 4.09
CA LEU A 101 14.85 13.54 3.58
C LEU A 101 13.71 13.09 2.66
N THR A 102 14.01 12.89 1.37
CA THR A 102 13.04 12.46 0.37
C THR A 102 13.25 11.00 0.03
N VAL A 103 12.23 10.18 0.29
CA VAL A 103 12.25 8.73 0.10
C VAL A 103 11.19 8.31 -0.91
N ILE A 104 11.55 7.46 -1.86
CA ILE A 104 10.62 6.78 -2.77
C ILE A 104 10.55 5.29 -2.45
N SER A 105 9.37 4.72 -2.48
CA SER A 105 9.14 3.27 -2.50
C SER A 105 8.44 2.90 -3.80
N TYR A 106 8.98 1.90 -4.52
CA TYR A 106 8.51 1.55 -5.86
C TYR A 106 8.73 0.07 -6.18
N ASN A 107 7.65 -0.68 -6.41
CA ASN A 107 7.74 -2.00 -7.02
C ASN A 107 7.99 -1.83 -8.53
N THR A 108 9.17 -2.30 -9.00
CA THR A 108 9.64 -2.05 -10.38
C THR A 108 9.16 -3.10 -11.38
N TYR A 109 8.41 -4.10 -10.92
CA TYR A 109 7.93 -5.19 -11.77
C TYR A 109 9.07 -5.80 -12.62
N ASN A 110 10.14 -6.23 -11.95
CA ASN A 110 11.35 -6.75 -12.60
C ASN A 110 11.88 -5.81 -13.71
N TRP A 111 11.89 -4.52 -13.45
CA TRP A 111 12.27 -3.46 -14.39
C TRP A 111 11.38 -3.41 -15.63
N SER A 112 10.07 -3.67 -15.50
CA SER A 112 9.08 -3.76 -16.60
C SER A 112 9.32 -4.86 -17.62
N TRP A 113 10.14 -5.84 -17.32
CA TRP A 113 10.43 -6.92 -18.27
C TRP A 113 9.35 -7.99 -18.35
N GLY A 114 8.31 -7.92 -17.53
CA GLY A 114 7.15 -8.84 -17.56
C GLY A 114 6.23 -8.65 -18.76
N GLU A 115 6.15 -7.46 -19.35
CA GLU A 115 5.26 -7.15 -20.48
C GLU A 115 6.06 -6.92 -21.78
N GLY A 116 6.62 -8.01 -22.34
CA GLY A 116 6.93 -8.07 -23.78
C GLY A 116 7.90 -7.02 -24.35
N VAL A 117 8.86 -6.52 -23.60
CA VAL A 117 9.95 -5.72 -24.16
C VAL A 117 10.79 -6.65 -25.06
N LYS A 118 10.51 -6.59 -26.35
CA LYS A 118 11.09 -7.49 -27.39
C LYS A 118 12.57 -7.31 -27.58
N ASP A 119 13.15 -6.20 -27.08
CA ASP A 119 14.59 -5.95 -27.24
C ASP A 119 15.18 -5.25 -26.01
N LYS A 120 15.87 -6.05 -25.18
CA LYS A 120 16.58 -5.57 -23.98
C LYS A 120 17.77 -4.66 -24.32
N ASN A 121 18.18 -4.59 -25.57
CA ASN A 121 19.43 -3.95 -26.00
C ASN A 121 19.23 -2.65 -26.77
N GLU A 122 18.02 -2.29 -27.21
CA GLU A 122 17.82 -1.15 -28.12
C GLU A 122 17.12 0.07 -27.51
N LYS A 123 16.50 -0.05 -26.34
CA LYS A 123 15.84 1.10 -25.69
C LYS A 123 16.25 1.22 -24.23
N PRO A 124 16.42 2.47 -23.74
CA PRO A 124 16.63 2.74 -22.32
C PRO A 124 15.50 2.11 -21.50
N ASN A 125 15.82 1.62 -20.30
CA ASN A 125 14.83 1.07 -19.40
C ASN A 125 13.94 2.20 -18.82
N ARG A 126 12.64 2.18 -19.10
CA ARG A 126 11.70 3.25 -18.72
C ARG A 126 11.61 3.45 -17.19
N VAL A 127 11.77 2.39 -16.39
CA VAL A 127 11.83 2.51 -14.93
C VAL A 127 13.10 3.25 -14.52
N VAL A 128 14.25 2.90 -15.11
CA VAL A 128 15.53 3.56 -14.81
C VAL A 128 15.50 5.03 -15.25
N GLU A 129 14.95 5.33 -16.43
CA GLU A 129 14.80 6.72 -16.92
C GLU A 129 13.94 7.55 -15.96
N PHE A 130 12.80 6.99 -15.52
CA PHE A 130 11.94 7.65 -14.54
C PHE A 130 12.69 7.91 -13.23
N LEU A 131 13.36 6.90 -12.66
CA LEU A 131 14.11 7.03 -11.41
C LEU A 131 15.25 8.06 -11.54
N ALA A 132 15.93 8.10 -12.68
CA ALA A 132 17.03 9.06 -12.94
C ALA A 132 16.55 10.52 -13.02
N ALA A 133 15.29 10.74 -13.42
CA ALA A 133 14.69 12.08 -13.50
C ALA A 133 14.28 12.63 -12.12
N LEU A 134 14.16 11.76 -11.11
CA LEU A 134 13.72 12.17 -9.76
C LEU A 134 14.86 12.85 -8.98
N ASP A 135 14.51 13.84 -8.18
CA ASP A 135 15.37 14.39 -7.12
C ASP A 135 14.91 13.85 -5.76
N VAL A 136 15.47 12.70 -5.39
CA VAL A 136 15.20 12.00 -4.13
C VAL A 136 16.52 11.63 -3.46
N ASP A 137 16.48 11.34 -2.17
CA ASP A 137 17.66 10.97 -1.39
C ASP A 137 17.83 9.46 -1.25
N VAL A 138 16.71 8.73 -1.18
CA VAL A 138 16.69 7.27 -0.99
C VAL A 138 15.63 6.64 -1.88
N MET A 139 15.99 5.57 -2.58
CA MET A 139 15.08 4.74 -3.37
C MET A 139 15.00 3.33 -2.78
N CYS A 140 13.80 2.91 -2.38
CA CYS A 140 13.47 1.57 -1.88
C CYS A 140 12.71 0.83 -2.99
N LEU A 141 13.37 -0.10 -3.65
CA LEU A 141 12.84 -0.76 -4.84
C LEU A 141 12.52 -2.23 -4.54
N GLN A 142 11.31 -2.66 -4.89
CA GLN A 142 10.88 -4.05 -4.84
C GLN A 142 10.92 -4.65 -6.25
N GLU A 143 11.02 -5.97 -6.33
CA GLU A 143 11.18 -6.69 -7.61
C GLU A 143 12.27 -6.10 -8.50
N SER A 144 13.42 -5.82 -7.91
CA SER A 144 14.49 -5.03 -8.54
C SER A 144 15.82 -5.79 -8.63
N PRO A 145 15.88 -6.96 -9.30
CA PRO A 145 17.09 -7.74 -9.37
C PRO A 145 18.20 -6.98 -10.13
N LEU A 146 19.37 -6.90 -9.53
CA LEU A 146 20.55 -6.32 -10.18
C LEU A 146 21.19 -7.37 -11.11
N THR A 147 20.86 -7.29 -12.38
CA THR A 147 21.51 -8.04 -13.46
C THR A 147 22.58 -7.16 -14.10
N GLY A 148 23.46 -7.74 -14.93
CA GLY A 148 24.49 -6.94 -15.64
C GLY A 148 23.93 -5.75 -16.40
N TYR A 149 22.76 -5.90 -17.02
CA TYR A 149 22.09 -4.82 -17.76
C TYR A 149 21.55 -3.74 -16.81
N SER A 150 20.73 -4.10 -15.81
CA SER A 150 20.15 -3.11 -14.89
C SER A 150 21.22 -2.41 -14.06
N THR A 151 22.27 -3.11 -13.66
CA THR A 151 23.42 -2.52 -12.95
C THR A 151 24.13 -1.47 -13.84
N ASN A 152 24.37 -1.76 -15.10
CA ASN A 152 25.01 -0.83 -16.01
C ASN A 152 24.16 0.42 -16.26
N GLU A 153 22.85 0.25 -16.46
CA GLU A 153 21.91 1.38 -16.65
C GLU A 153 21.80 2.25 -15.39
N LEU A 154 21.66 1.64 -14.21
CA LEU A 154 21.63 2.35 -12.94
C LEU A 154 22.94 3.13 -12.72
N ASN A 155 24.11 2.50 -12.92
CA ASN A 155 25.40 3.16 -12.78
C ASN A 155 25.57 4.33 -13.73
N ARG A 156 25.03 4.23 -14.94
CA ARG A 156 25.11 5.29 -15.94
C ARG A 156 24.22 6.49 -15.62
N GLN A 157 23.01 6.25 -15.10
CA GLN A 157 21.96 7.26 -15.02
C GLN A 157 21.64 7.71 -13.58
N VAL A 158 21.61 6.79 -12.62
CA VAL A 158 21.12 7.05 -11.26
C VAL A 158 22.27 7.25 -10.27
N THR A 159 23.28 6.38 -10.27
CA THR A 159 24.34 6.42 -9.24
C THR A 159 25.27 7.62 -9.33
N LYS A 160 25.17 8.43 -10.38
CA LYS A 160 25.84 9.73 -10.42
C LYS A 160 25.33 10.69 -9.34
N LYS A 161 24.06 10.55 -8.95
CA LYS A 161 23.40 11.37 -7.93
C LYS A 161 23.31 10.64 -6.58
N LEU A 162 23.05 9.32 -6.62
CA LEU A 162 22.88 8.46 -5.47
C LEU A 162 23.98 7.40 -5.47
N GLN A 163 25.02 7.60 -4.64
CA GLN A 163 26.30 6.90 -4.76
C GLN A 163 26.31 5.50 -4.15
N TYR A 164 25.37 5.19 -3.26
CA TYR A 164 25.34 3.93 -2.52
C TYR A 164 24.22 3.07 -3.01
N ILE A 165 24.52 1.82 -3.34
CA ILE A 165 23.54 0.80 -3.75
C ILE A 165 23.82 -0.51 -3.02
N ASP A 166 22.79 -1.12 -2.49
CA ASP A 166 22.86 -2.45 -1.89
C ASP A 166 21.56 -3.22 -2.10
N THR A 167 21.63 -4.54 -2.00
CA THR A 167 20.50 -5.44 -2.23
C THR A 167 20.35 -6.48 -1.14
N ILE A 168 19.12 -6.84 -0.84
CA ILE A 168 18.78 -8.03 -0.06
C ILE A 168 18.06 -9.00 -1.00
N HIS A 169 18.56 -10.24 -1.04
CA HIS A 169 18.00 -11.33 -1.83
C HIS A 169 17.22 -12.26 -0.92
N GLY A 170 16.01 -12.61 -1.31
CA GLY A 170 15.20 -13.62 -0.64
C GLY A 170 15.38 -15.01 -1.23
N HIS A 171 14.58 -15.94 -0.75
CA HIS A 171 14.44 -17.25 -1.37
C HIS A 171 13.76 -17.09 -2.73
N GLY A 172 14.39 -17.57 -3.80
CA GLY A 172 13.90 -17.42 -5.18
C GLY A 172 14.34 -16.12 -5.85
N ALA A 173 13.46 -15.49 -6.63
CA ALA A 173 13.77 -14.31 -7.45
C ALA A 173 13.48 -12.97 -6.77
N SER A 174 12.96 -12.98 -5.55
CA SER A 174 12.60 -11.74 -4.84
C SER A 174 13.83 -10.95 -4.41
N THR A 175 13.85 -9.69 -4.75
CA THR A 175 14.97 -8.78 -4.47
C THR A 175 14.45 -7.44 -3.99
N LEU A 176 15.07 -6.90 -2.94
CA LEU A 176 14.94 -5.53 -2.52
C LEU A 176 16.25 -4.81 -2.83
N THR A 177 16.17 -3.73 -3.57
CA THR A 177 17.32 -2.86 -3.86
C THR A 177 17.11 -1.52 -3.19
N LEU A 178 18.11 -1.06 -2.46
CA LEU A 178 18.16 0.28 -1.90
C LEU A 178 19.26 1.06 -2.59
N ILE A 179 18.91 2.26 -3.08
CA ILE A 179 19.86 3.22 -3.67
C ILE A 179 19.78 4.50 -2.85
N SER A 180 20.91 5.02 -2.40
CA SER A 180 20.95 6.11 -1.46
C SER A 180 22.03 7.16 -1.80
N ARG A 181 21.73 8.41 -1.47
CA ARG A 181 22.72 9.50 -1.41
C ARG A 181 23.66 9.34 -0.21
N PHE A 182 23.20 8.62 0.82
CA PHE A 182 23.87 8.45 2.10
C PHE A 182 24.52 7.07 2.21
N PRO A 183 25.64 6.93 2.96
CA PRO A 183 26.28 5.64 3.19
C PRO A 183 25.31 4.60 3.79
N ILE A 184 25.27 3.41 3.22
CA ILE A 184 24.61 2.24 3.78
C ILE A 184 25.61 1.58 4.74
N VAL A 185 25.31 1.61 6.05
CA VAL A 185 26.23 1.15 7.10
C VAL A 185 26.14 -0.37 7.27
N ARG A 186 24.92 -0.89 7.28
CA ARG A 186 24.62 -2.32 7.41
C ARG A 186 23.24 -2.64 6.83
N LYS A 187 23.00 -3.92 6.64
CA LYS A 187 21.69 -4.44 6.25
C LYS A 187 21.36 -5.73 7.00
N GLN A 188 20.09 -6.04 7.11
CA GLN A 188 19.58 -7.25 7.75
C GLN A 188 18.38 -7.79 6.97
N PHE A 189 18.41 -9.08 6.68
CA PHE A 189 17.24 -9.81 6.20
C PHE A 189 16.29 -10.06 7.37
N ILE A 190 14.98 -9.85 7.18
CA ILE A 190 13.97 -10.18 8.19
C ILE A 190 13.44 -11.57 7.87
N ASP A 191 13.75 -12.52 8.75
CA ASP A 191 13.36 -13.91 8.59
C ASP A 191 11.91 -14.13 9.05
N TYR A 192 11.11 -14.73 8.18
CA TYR A 192 9.74 -15.16 8.44
C TYR A 192 9.30 -16.18 7.38
N ASP A 193 8.26 -16.94 7.68
CA ASP A 193 7.69 -17.89 6.73
C ASP A 193 7.10 -17.18 5.50
N THR A 194 7.50 -17.58 4.30
CA THR A 194 7.15 -16.93 3.04
C THR A 194 7.21 -17.90 1.85
N LYS A 195 6.48 -17.58 0.78
CA LYS A 195 6.55 -18.26 -0.51
C LYS A 195 7.45 -17.54 -1.52
N GLY A 196 8.39 -16.72 -1.06
CA GLY A 196 9.36 -16.04 -1.92
C GLY A 196 9.39 -14.51 -1.82
N ASN A 197 8.43 -13.91 -1.10
CA ASN A 197 8.45 -12.46 -0.80
C ASN A 197 9.34 -12.17 0.42
N ILE A 198 9.87 -10.94 0.54
CA ILE A 198 10.92 -10.61 1.51
C ILE A 198 10.72 -9.26 2.16
N SER A 199 11.30 -9.11 3.35
CA SER A 199 11.54 -7.82 3.99
C SER A 199 12.99 -7.70 4.44
N GLY A 200 13.49 -6.47 4.48
CA GLY A 200 14.84 -6.21 4.93
C GLY A 200 15.03 -4.80 5.44
N ALA A 201 15.90 -4.66 6.43
CA ALA A 201 16.28 -3.40 7.01
C ALA A 201 17.65 -2.96 6.49
N PHE A 202 17.78 -1.67 6.19
CA PHE A 202 19.03 -1.00 5.83
C PHE A 202 19.25 0.16 6.80
N TRP A 203 20.45 0.28 7.34
CA TRP A 203 20.86 1.38 8.20
C TRP A 203 21.65 2.38 7.38
N LEU A 204 21.20 3.61 7.32
CA LEU A 204 21.82 4.70 6.57
C LEU A 204 22.42 5.72 7.52
N ASN A 205 23.61 6.22 7.22
CA ASN A 205 24.16 7.39 7.91
C ASN A 205 23.68 8.68 7.20
N VAL A 206 22.54 9.21 7.63
CA VAL A 206 21.94 10.42 7.07
C VAL A 206 22.51 11.64 7.81
N ARG A 207 23.53 12.25 7.25
CA ARG A 207 24.17 13.48 7.80
C ARG A 207 24.59 13.30 9.29
N GLY A 208 25.16 12.14 9.64
CA GLY A 208 25.62 11.81 10.98
C GLY A 208 24.55 11.21 11.91
N ARG A 209 23.33 11.02 11.44
CA ARG A 209 22.26 10.32 12.13
C ARG A 209 22.04 8.95 11.50
N GLU A 210 21.94 7.90 12.31
CA GLU A 210 21.54 6.59 11.80
C GLU A 210 20.03 6.55 11.60
N VAL A 211 19.59 6.13 10.41
CA VAL A 211 18.18 5.99 10.03
C VAL A 211 17.96 4.59 9.50
N ILE A 212 16.95 3.91 10.02
CA ILE A 212 16.57 2.58 9.56
C ILE A 212 15.52 2.71 8.43
N ILE A 213 15.77 2.07 7.31
CA ILE A 213 14.79 1.86 6.24
C ILE A 213 14.39 0.40 6.24
N LEU A 214 13.18 0.10 6.68
CA LEU A 214 12.57 -1.23 6.62
C LEU A 214 11.79 -1.34 5.32
N SER A 215 12.42 -1.92 4.30
CA SER A 215 11.84 -2.13 2.97
C SER A 215 11.15 -3.48 2.88
N ASN A 216 9.94 -3.51 2.33
CA ASN A 216 9.06 -4.66 2.36
C ASN A 216 8.52 -5.00 0.97
N HIS A 217 8.46 -6.30 0.67
CA HIS A 217 7.63 -6.86 -0.37
C HIS A 217 6.94 -8.09 0.21
N LEU A 218 5.72 -7.90 0.73
CA LEU A 218 4.99 -8.93 1.44
C LEU A 218 4.28 -9.88 0.49
N GLN A 219 3.77 -10.99 1.02
CA GLN A 219 3.20 -12.09 0.25
C GLN A 219 2.17 -11.61 -0.77
N THR A 220 2.47 -11.83 -2.05
CA THR A 220 1.54 -11.58 -3.15
C THR A 220 0.37 -12.57 -3.15
N MET A 221 -0.74 -12.18 -3.75
CA MET A 221 -1.92 -13.04 -3.88
C MET A 221 -1.69 -14.22 -4.85
N GLY A 222 -0.64 -14.17 -5.68
CA GLY A 222 -0.26 -15.25 -6.58
C GLY A 222 -1.29 -15.54 -7.67
N PHE A 223 -1.95 -14.51 -8.19
CA PHE A 223 -2.87 -14.68 -9.34
C PHE A 223 -2.09 -15.01 -10.61
N THR A 224 -2.53 -16.04 -11.32
CA THR A 224 -2.06 -16.32 -12.67
C THR A 224 -2.61 -15.29 -13.67
N MET A 225 -2.00 -15.18 -14.85
CA MET A 225 -2.52 -14.29 -15.92
C MET A 225 -3.98 -14.60 -16.25
N GLY A 226 -4.35 -15.90 -16.43
CA GLY A 226 -5.72 -16.29 -16.72
C GLY A 226 -6.70 -15.88 -15.61
N GLU A 227 -6.32 -15.99 -14.32
CA GLU A 227 -7.17 -15.54 -13.21
C GLU A 227 -7.33 -14.01 -13.15
N ARG A 228 -6.30 -13.26 -13.54
CA ARG A 228 -6.37 -11.79 -13.66
C ARG A 228 -7.31 -11.36 -14.80
N GLU A 229 -7.23 -12.04 -15.95
CA GLU A 229 -8.12 -11.85 -17.09
C GLU A 229 -9.56 -12.24 -16.75
N ASP A 230 -9.75 -13.38 -16.11
CA ASP A 230 -11.05 -13.85 -15.62
C ASP A 230 -11.70 -12.87 -14.65
N PHE A 231 -10.92 -12.28 -13.73
CA PHE A 231 -11.39 -11.26 -12.81
C PHE A 231 -11.76 -9.98 -13.58
N SER A 232 -10.90 -9.54 -14.51
CA SER A 232 -11.17 -8.38 -15.37
C SER A 232 -12.46 -8.52 -16.13
N SER A 233 -12.65 -9.64 -16.82
CA SER A 233 -13.88 -9.95 -17.58
C SER A 233 -15.12 -9.99 -16.68
N MET A 234 -14.98 -10.49 -15.45
CA MET A 234 -16.07 -10.48 -14.47
C MET A 234 -16.44 -9.05 -14.04
N VAL A 235 -15.45 -8.20 -13.77
CA VAL A 235 -15.66 -6.79 -13.38
C VAL A 235 -16.29 -5.97 -14.50
N HIS A 236 -15.90 -6.23 -15.74
CA HIS A 236 -16.45 -5.55 -16.92
C HIS A 236 -17.80 -6.11 -17.41
N GLY A 237 -18.31 -7.16 -16.73
CA GLY A 237 -19.61 -7.77 -17.08
C GLY A 237 -19.59 -8.60 -18.36
N GLU A 238 -18.43 -9.07 -18.79
CA GLU A 238 -18.25 -9.87 -20.00
C GLU A 238 -18.56 -11.36 -19.74
N LYS A 239 -18.58 -11.79 -18.47
CA LYS A 239 -18.98 -13.15 -18.07
C LYS A 239 -20.48 -13.23 -17.87
N GLU A 240 -21.16 -14.02 -18.69
CA GLU A 240 -22.61 -14.20 -18.65
C GLU A 240 -23.05 -15.37 -17.71
N SER A 241 -22.20 -16.37 -17.55
CA SER A 241 -22.52 -17.57 -16.77
C SER A 241 -22.40 -17.32 -15.25
N ARG A 242 -23.53 -17.51 -14.55
CA ARG A 242 -23.59 -17.41 -13.07
C ARG A 242 -22.63 -18.37 -12.37
N ASN A 243 -22.40 -19.55 -12.95
CA ASN A 243 -21.49 -20.56 -12.39
C ASN A 243 -20.03 -20.14 -12.57
N GLU A 244 -19.66 -19.54 -13.71
CA GLU A 244 -18.31 -19.01 -13.93
C GLU A 244 -18.00 -17.87 -12.97
N ILE A 245 -18.90 -16.90 -12.83
CA ILE A 245 -18.77 -15.80 -11.86
C ILE A 245 -18.57 -16.34 -10.46
N LYS A 246 -19.36 -17.33 -10.04
CA LYS A 246 -19.25 -17.94 -8.71
C LYS A 246 -17.89 -18.64 -8.51
N ASN A 247 -17.45 -19.42 -9.49
CA ASN A 247 -16.18 -20.17 -9.42
C ASN A 247 -14.98 -19.21 -9.39
N THR A 248 -14.95 -18.21 -10.28
CA THR A 248 -13.92 -17.17 -10.30
C THR A 248 -13.85 -16.43 -8.96
N SER A 249 -14.99 -15.98 -8.44
CA SER A 249 -15.07 -15.27 -7.16
C SER A 249 -14.55 -16.12 -6.00
N HIS A 250 -14.93 -17.42 -5.96
CA HIS A 250 -14.47 -18.33 -4.91
C HIS A 250 -12.97 -18.59 -4.97
N THR A 251 -12.42 -18.80 -6.16
CA THR A 251 -10.97 -18.98 -6.38
C THR A 251 -10.18 -17.76 -5.94
N ILE A 252 -10.62 -16.56 -6.36
CA ILE A 252 -9.98 -15.29 -6.00
C ILE A 252 -10.02 -15.07 -4.49
N ALA A 253 -11.19 -15.21 -3.86
CA ALA A 253 -11.34 -15.04 -2.42
C ALA A 253 -10.49 -16.05 -1.63
N GLY A 254 -10.40 -17.29 -2.09
CA GLY A 254 -9.54 -18.31 -1.49
C GLY A 254 -8.04 -17.96 -1.54
N LYS A 255 -7.58 -17.41 -2.68
CA LYS A 255 -6.18 -16.96 -2.83
C LYS A 255 -5.88 -15.73 -1.97
N ILE A 256 -6.78 -14.75 -1.94
CA ILE A 256 -6.66 -13.58 -1.07
C ILE A 256 -6.54 -14.05 0.39
N LEU A 257 -7.42 -14.94 0.83
CA LEU A 257 -7.39 -15.47 2.20
C LEU A 257 -6.08 -16.19 2.51
N SER A 258 -5.62 -17.07 1.60
CA SER A 258 -4.35 -17.79 1.78
C SER A 258 -3.17 -16.82 1.91
N ALA A 259 -3.11 -15.80 1.05
CA ALA A 259 -2.07 -14.78 1.10
C ALA A 259 -2.18 -13.92 2.38
N SER A 260 -3.40 -13.53 2.79
CA SER A 260 -3.62 -12.74 4.01
C SER A 260 -3.16 -13.46 5.27
N LYS A 261 -3.30 -14.80 5.34
CA LYS A 261 -2.78 -15.60 6.47
C LYS A 261 -1.26 -15.56 6.56
N ILE A 262 -0.57 -15.64 5.43
CA ILE A 262 0.90 -15.52 5.37
C ILE A 262 1.32 -14.10 5.75
N ARG A 263 0.67 -13.08 5.16
CA ARG A 263 0.96 -11.68 5.47
C ARG A 263 0.71 -11.32 6.94
N ALA A 264 -0.26 -11.97 7.61
CA ALA A 264 -0.47 -11.77 9.04
C ALA A 264 0.78 -12.13 9.85
N ASN A 265 1.38 -13.29 9.57
CA ASN A 265 2.61 -13.72 10.25
C ASN A 265 3.79 -12.80 9.90
N GLN A 266 3.89 -12.38 8.63
CA GLN A 266 4.90 -11.42 8.18
C GLN A 266 4.74 -10.07 8.91
N ALA A 267 3.51 -9.56 9.02
CA ALA A 267 3.21 -8.30 9.70
C ALA A 267 3.54 -8.36 11.21
N GLU A 268 3.27 -9.49 11.86
CA GLU A 268 3.62 -9.70 13.27
C GLU A 268 5.15 -9.72 13.48
N ALA A 269 5.91 -10.34 12.57
CA ALA A 269 7.37 -10.32 12.61
C ALA A 269 7.93 -8.91 12.39
N LEU A 270 7.36 -8.15 11.45
CA LEU A 270 7.74 -6.75 11.22
C LEU A 270 7.39 -5.86 12.41
N ALA A 271 6.22 -6.05 13.02
CA ALA A 271 5.83 -5.31 14.22
C ALA A 271 6.77 -5.61 15.40
N ALA A 272 7.28 -6.84 15.53
CA ALA A 272 8.30 -7.17 16.52
C ALA A 272 9.60 -6.41 16.23
N PHE A 273 10.10 -6.45 14.99
CA PHE A 273 11.29 -5.68 14.58
C PHE A 273 11.13 -4.18 14.86
N ILE A 274 9.97 -3.60 14.54
CA ILE A 274 9.67 -2.18 14.77
C ILE A 274 9.75 -1.86 16.28
N ARG A 275 9.17 -2.71 17.14
CA ARG A 275 9.23 -2.54 18.61
C ARG A 275 10.66 -2.61 19.17
N ASP A 276 11.48 -3.51 18.61
CA ASP A 276 12.90 -3.64 19.03
C ASP A 276 13.72 -2.39 18.68
N HIS A 277 13.26 -1.60 17.69
CA HIS A 277 13.93 -0.39 17.19
C HIS A 277 13.12 0.91 17.45
N LYS A 278 12.24 0.90 18.46
CA LYS A 278 11.30 2.01 18.73
C LYS A 278 11.95 3.37 19.01
N ASN A 279 13.18 3.37 19.54
CA ASN A 279 13.93 4.58 19.90
C ASN A 279 14.82 5.11 18.77
N GLU A 280 14.71 4.53 17.56
CA GLU A 280 15.54 4.90 16.42
C GLU A 280 14.70 5.57 15.33
N PRO A 281 15.28 6.52 14.57
CA PRO A 281 14.63 7.02 13.37
C PRO A 281 14.38 5.89 12.39
N LEU A 282 13.10 5.59 12.12
CA LEU A 282 12.67 4.44 11.32
C LEU A 282 11.68 4.88 10.25
N ILE A 283 11.91 4.39 9.03
CA ILE A 283 10.97 4.47 7.90
C ILE A 283 10.61 3.05 7.48
N VAL A 284 9.32 2.74 7.48
CA VAL A 284 8.78 1.46 7.02
C VAL A 284 8.07 1.70 5.70
N CYS A 285 8.53 1.09 4.61
CA CYS A 285 7.92 1.29 3.30
C CYS A 285 7.93 0.01 2.46
N GLY A 286 7.19 0.01 1.36
CA GLY A 286 7.21 -1.09 0.41
C GLY A 286 5.84 -1.50 -0.08
N ASP A 287 5.84 -2.55 -0.90
CA ASP A 287 4.65 -3.24 -1.36
C ASP A 287 4.18 -4.23 -0.29
N PHE A 288 3.11 -3.87 0.41
CA PHE A 288 2.51 -4.74 1.43
C PHE A 288 1.57 -5.78 0.82
N ASN A 289 1.26 -5.66 -0.48
CA ASN A 289 0.29 -6.50 -1.18
C ASN A 289 -1.08 -6.55 -0.45
N ASP A 290 -1.39 -5.51 0.35
CA ASP A 290 -2.60 -5.44 1.14
C ASP A 290 -3.12 -4.00 1.31
N ILE A 291 -4.43 -3.89 1.50
CA ILE A 291 -5.15 -2.62 1.59
C ILE A 291 -5.08 -1.99 2.99
N PRO A 292 -5.38 -0.68 3.14
CA PRO A 292 -5.38 -0.01 4.46
C PRO A 292 -6.35 -0.62 5.49
N GLN A 293 -7.44 -1.27 5.07
CA GLN A 293 -8.41 -1.93 5.95
C GLN A 293 -8.06 -3.39 6.26
N SER A 294 -6.81 -3.80 6.04
CA SER A 294 -6.34 -5.17 6.28
C SER A 294 -5.66 -5.32 7.64
N TYR A 295 -5.59 -6.58 8.11
CA TYR A 295 -4.83 -6.94 9.30
C TYR A 295 -3.34 -6.63 9.16
N THR A 296 -2.77 -6.87 7.99
CA THR A 296 -1.37 -6.58 7.66
C THR A 296 -1.03 -5.11 7.90
N TYR A 297 -1.83 -4.21 7.33
CA TYR A 297 -1.65 -2.77 7.51
C TYR A 297 -1.82 -2.36 8.97
N HIS A 298 -2.91 -2.83 9.62
CA HIS A 298 -3.20 -2.48 11.01
C HIS A 298 -2.09 -2.92 11.95
N THR A 299 -1.62 -4.16 11.85
CA THR A 299 -0.58 -4.72 12.71
C THR A 299 0.75 -3.95 12.59
N ILE A 300 1.14 -3.55 11.38
CA ILE A 300 2.37 -2.77 11.17
C ILE A 300 2.19 -1.34 11.66
N SER A 301 1.10 -0.67 11.30
CA SER A 301 0.86 0.74 11.66
C SER A 301 0.70 0.94 13.16
N SER A 302 0.14 -0.05 13.88
CA SER A 302 -0.09 -0.01 15.33
C SER A 302 1.02 -0.68 16.15
N ALA A 303 2.17 -0.99 15.53
CA ALA A 303 3.25 -1.69 16.23
C ALA A 303 3.77 -0.93 17.48
N LEU A 304 3.63 0.40 17.51
CA LEU A 304 4.04 1.30 18.59
C LEU A 304 2.88 2.10 19.20
N ASP A 305 1.61 1.71 18.99
CA ASP A 305 0.45 2.50 19.45
C ASP A 305 0.40 2.72 20.98
N ASP A 306 0.97 1.77 21.75
CA ASP A 306 1.06 1.87 23.21
C ASP A 306 2.25 2.71 23.68
N GLU A 307 3.03 3.26 22.77
CA GLU A 307 4.24 4.03 23.04
C GLU A 307 4.06 5.49 22.61
N ALA A 308 4.82 6.39 23.24
CA ALA A 308 4.82 7.82 22.87
C ALA A 308 5.30 8.07 21.42
N ASP A 309 5.88 7.08 20.79
CA ASP A 309 6.54 7.12 19.49
C ASP A 309 5.77 6.39 18.37
N ALA A 310 4.43 6.43 18.40
CA ALA A 310 3.58 5.78 17.40
C ALA A 310 3.99 6.08 15.95
N LEU A 311 3.87 5.07 15.07
CA LEU A 311 4.16 5.24 13.64
C LEU A 311 3.12 6.17 12.99
N THR A 312 3.62 7.07 12.15
CA THR A 312 2.79 7.96 11.32
C THR A 312 2.69 7.39 9.89
N ASP A 313 1.47 7.11 9.41
CA ASP A 313 1.25 6.86 7.97
C ASP A 313 1.47 8.17 7.21
N CYS A 314 2.54 8.22 6.42
CA CYS A 314 2.95 9.42 5.69
C CYS A 314 1.89 9.88 4.68
N TYR A 315 1.24 8.95 3.97
CA TYR A 315 0.21 9.30 3.00
C TYR A 315 -1.03 9.86 3.70
N ARG A 316 -1.50 9.19 4.77
CA ARG A 316 -2.65 9.65 5.55
C ARG A 316 -2.41 11.03 6.16
N ALA A 317 -1.19 11.28 6.63
CA ALA A 317 -0.86 12.51 7.37
C ALA A 317 -0.88 13.77 6.51
N VAL A 318 -0.47 13.69 5.23
CA VAL A 318 -0.22 14.88 4.41
C VAL A 318 -0.74 14.80 2.97
N ALA A 319 -1.40 13.71 2.57
CA ALA A 319 -1.90 13.58 1.19
C ALA A 319 -3.42 13.73 1.10
N ALA A 320 -3.94 13.72 -0.12
CA ALA A 320 -5.38 13.77 -0.39
C ALA A 320 -5.80 12.68 -1.39
N GLY A 321 -7.01 12.14 -1.18
CA GLY A 321 -7.60 11.13 -2.03
C GLY A 321 -7.17 9.70 -1.71
N PRO A 322 -7.64 8.69 -2.46
CA PRO A 322 -7.44 7.28 -2.13
C PRO A 322 -6.00 6.77 -2.36
N GLY A 323 -5.19 7.48 -3.14
CA GLY A 323 -3.78 7.15 -3.35
C GLY A 323 -3.54 5.76 -3.90
N PHE A 324 -4.30 5.33 -4.92
CA PHE A 324 -4.11 4.01 -5.52
C PHE A 324 -2.71 3.87 -6.11
N THR A 325 -1.95 2.92 -5.59
CA THR A 325 -0.60 2.59 -6.05
C THR A 325 -0.58 1.44 -7.05
N TYR A 326 -1.63 0.62 -7.09
CA TYR A 326 -1.84 -0.43 -8.09
C TYR A 326 -3.08 -0.13 -8.94
N SER A 327 -2.97 -0.28 -10.26
CA SER A 327 -4.08 -0.02 -11.19
C SER A 327 -3.98 -0.90 -12.44
N ARG A 328 -4.35 -2.17 -12.33
CA ARG A 328 -4.36 -3.14 -13.44
C ARG A 328 -5.58 -4.06 -13.33
N TYR A 329 -6.00 -4.63 -14.44
CA TYR A 329 -7.08 -5.63 -14.53
C TYR A 329 -8.40 -5.19 -13.86
N GLY A 330 -8.75 -3.91 -13.92
CA GLY A 330 -9.94 -3.37 -13.27
C GLY A 330 -9.82 -3.18 -11.75
N ILE A 331 -8.70 -3.55 -11.15
CA ILE A 331 -8.42 -3.34 -9.72
C ILE A 331 -7.72 -1.99 -9.54
N ARG A 332 -8.20 -1.20 -8.59
CA ARG A 332 -7.52 0.01 -8.08
C ARG A 332 -7.40 -0.10 -6.57
N ALA A 333 -6.18 -0.16 -6.07
CA ALA A 333 -5.90 -0.30 -4.65
C ALA A 333 -4.64 0.46 -4.23
N ARG A 334 -4.59 0.93 -2.99
CA ARG A 334 -3.35 1.35 -2.35
C ARG A 334 -2.82 0.15 -1.59
N ILE A 335 -1.75 -0.45 -2.08
CA ILE A 335 -1.09 -1.63 -1.52
C ILE A 335 0.38 -1.38 -1.20
N ASP A 336 0.93 -0.25 -1.67
CA ASP A 336 2.21 0.28 -1.25
C ASP A 336 1.98 1.32 -0.16
N HIS A 337 2.76 1.24 0.92
CA HIS A 337 2.60 2.08 2.10
C HIS A 337 3.95 2.65 2.55
N MET A 338 3.89 3.78 3.27
CA MET A 338 5.06 4.38 3.91
C MET A 338 4.69 4.96 5.26
N PHE A 339 5.42 4.54 6.29
CA PHE A 339 5.30 5.02 7.66
C PHE A 339 6.63 5.55 8.16
N CYS A 340 6.60 6.46 9.11
CA CYS A 340 7.78 6.91 9.82
C CYS A 340 7.55 6.93 11.34
N SER A 341 8.64 6.76 12.11
CA SER A 341 8.62 6.93 13.57
C SER A 341 8.53 8.41 13.95
N SER A 342 8.25 8.71 15.21
CA SER A 342 8.10 10.06 15.77
C SER A 342 9.34 10.96 15.59
N HIS A 343 10.52 10.39 15.34
CA HIS A 343 11.75 11.12 15.01
C HIS A 343 11.72 11.85 13.67
N LEU A 344 10.72 11.51 12.83
CA LEU A 344 10.53 12.06 11.49
C LEU A 344 9.10 12.58 11.35
N GLU A 345 8.95 13.71 10.65
CA GLU A 345 7.65 14.29 10.35
C GLU A 345 7.45 14.36 8.85
N PRO A 346 6.43 13.68 8.27
CA PRO A 346 6.12 13.81 6.86
C PRO A 346 5.55 15.21 6.59
N ILE A 347 6.12 15.89 5.61
CA ILE A 347 5.68 17.22 5.19
C ILE A 347 5.04 17.23 3.80
N HIS A 348 5.38 16.23 2.98
CA HIS A 348 4.78 16.02 1.67
C HIS A 348 4.78 14.51 1.34
N CYS A 349 3.66 13.99 0.83
CA CYS A 349 3.59 12.61 0.36
C CYS A 349 2.62 12.51 -0.83
N ARG A 350 3.03 11.81 -1.88
CA ARG A 350 2.19 11.59 -3.06
C ARG A 350 2.41 10.22 -3.68
N VAL A 351 1.41 9.75 -4.39
CA VAL A 351 1.55 8.67 -5.36
C VAL A 351 1.80 9.31 -6.73
N ASP A 352 2.95 9.03 -7.32
CA ASP A 352 3.35 9.61 -8.59
C ASP A 352 2.79 8.78 -9.76
N ARG A 353 1.91 9.39 -10.54
CA ARG A 353 1.25 8.76 -11.69
C ARG A 353 1.77 9.27 -13.03
N THR A 354 2.92 9.93 -13.04
CA THR A 354 3.55 10.42 -14.28
C THR A 354 4.24 9.32 -15.06
N THR A 355 4.43 8.15 -14.44
CA THR A 355 4.98 6.96 -15.07
C THR A 355 3.94 5.83 -15.15
N ASP A 356 4.01 5.04 -16.20
CA ASP A 356 3.29 3.77 -16.41
C ASP A 356 4.29 2.62 -16.66
N ALA A 357 5.54 2.82 -16.24
CA ALA A 357 6.65 1.89 -16.48
C ALA A 357 6.58 0.61 -15.64
N SER A 358 5.70 0.54 -14.64
CA SER A 358 5.38 -0.64 -13.82
C SER A 358 3.88 -0.80 -13.71
N ASP A 359 3.40 -1.92 -13.19
CA ASP A 359 2.00 -2.11 -12.79
C ASP A 359 1.69 -1.43 -11.44
N HIS A 360 2.70 -0.94 -10.74
CA HIS A 360 2.59 -0.06 -9.58
C HIS A 360 2.92 1.39 -9.92
N TYR A 361 2.40 2.30 -9.10
CA TYR A 361 2.81 3.71 -9.05
C TYR A 361 3.62 3.94 -7.78
N PRO A 362 4.77 4.64 -7.86
CA PRO A 362 5.60 4.88 -6.70
C PRO A 362 4.94 5.82 -5.69
N ILE A 363 5.20 5.57 -4.41
CA ILE A 363 4.92 6.50 -3.32
C ILE A 363 6.19 7.28 -2.98
N ILE A 364 6.10 8.61 -2.98
CA ILE A 364 7.22 9.51 -2.70
C ILE A 364 6.84 10.36 -1.50
N CYS A 365 7.69 10.34 -0.48
CA CYS A 365 7.47 11.12 0.74
C CYS A 365 8.70 11.95 1.08
N GLN A 366 8.47 13.21 1.47
CA GLN A 366 9.44 14.12 2.01
C GLN A 366 9.19 14.30 3.51
N MET A 367 10.24 14.17 4.31
CA MET A 367 10.20 14.21 5.77
C MET A 367 11.25 15.16 6.31
N ILE A 368 11.02 15.70 7.51
CA ILE A 368 12.01 16.44 8.30
C ILE A 368 12.32 15.66 9.58
N PHE A 369 13.53 15.84 10.10
CA PHE A 369 13.90 15.33 11.43
C PHE A 369 13.33 16.22 12.51
N ARG A 370 12.73 15.60 13.53
CA ARG A 370 12.29 16.27 14.77
C ARG A 370 13.40 16.35 15.80
#